data_a5a9579c6f7e9c5fe1f8df5afa360661
#
_entry.id   a5a9579c6f7e9c5fe1f8df5afa360661
#
_cell.length_a   1.000
_cell.length_b   1.000
_cell.length_c   1.000
_cell.angle_alpha   90.00
_cell.angle_beta   90.00
_cell.angle_gamma   90.00
#
_symmetry.space_group_name_H-M   'P 1'
#
loop_
_entity.id
_entity.type
_entity.pdbx_description
1 polymer ?
#
loop_
_entity_poly.entity_id
_entity_poly.type
_entity_poly.pdbx_seq_one_letter_code
_entity_poly.pdbx_strand_id
1 'polypeptide(L)'
;MYTAASQANQMIESLTEIEFSNKELQDAYLGEAYFLRAFTHFFLFINYRNIPLIKELPKAPNEYKPQATPEEAWDFIIDDLIKAKDLLPDKNFWDAKNKGRVTKASAYALLGKSYLYRSGIEPKYGTSQTTYYNEAAAAFAEIINGNSGDYRLVDDYSCNFDVAHENNDESIFEVQFVGVLNTGFNPGFVDSGLFNDVRCKMCIMNRSRNSNSSAQVMHNWLYDKFVASKTVTGETDPRMFGSFVFNDNVSEIIRPKGMKVTFLEGKDWEAEMGSKEGTFGEQYELAMGYKMCSRKWLDWTLPPTDDAGGHFFNGRAQGVNWRMIRYSDVLLMYAEAVVMGGKATANITPLEAINKVRDRVGVPHVTEANMRTIEDERILELTYEGSRFFDLLRWGKVVELSLIHI
;
A
#
# COMPACT_ATOMS: atom_id res chain seq x y z
N MET A 1 -4.68 16.73 -1.27
CA MET A 1 -4.93 16.26 0.11
C MET A 1 -5.74 17.28 0.92
N TYR A 2 -5.40 18.57 1.03
CA TYR A 2 -6.23 19.53 1.78
C TYR A 2 -7.66 19.68 1.26
N THR A 3 -7.87 19.54 -0.05
CA THR A 3 -9.23 19.49 -0.62
C THR A 3 -10.05 18.33 -0.04
N ALA A 4 -9.44 17.15 0.10
CA ALA A 4 -10.11 16.00 0.69
C ALA A 4 -10.41 16.20 2.18
N ALA A 5 -9.50 16.84 2.93
CA ALA A 5 -9.75 17.21 4.32
C ALA A 5 -10.92 18.20 4.46
N SER A 6 -11.00 19.19 3.55
CA SER A 6 -12.10 20.13 3.52
C SER A 6 -13.44 19.47 3.17
N GLN A 7 -13.45 18.55 2.21
CA GLN A 7 -14.63 17.75 1.86
C GLN A 7 -15.09 16.85 3.02
N ALA A 8 -14.15 16.26 3.75
CA ALA A 8 -14.47 15.49 4.96
C ALA A 8 -15.09 16.38 6.05
N ASN A 9 -14.59 17.59 6.26
CA ASN A 9 -15.20 18.55 7.18
C ASN A 9 -16.63 18.91 6.76
N GLN A 10 -16.83 19.22 5.48
CA GLN A 10 -18.16 19.52 4.96
C GLN A 10 -19.14 18.36 5.20
N MET A 11 -18.69 17.14 4.98
CA MET A 11 -19.48 15.95 5.23
C MET A 11 -19.80 15.78 6.72
N ILE A 12 -18.84 15.97 7.62
CA ILE A 12 -19.06 15.91 9.07
C ILE A 12 -20.10 16.93 9.52
N GLU A 13 -19.96 18.20 9.10
CA GLU A 13 -20.91 19.25 9.45
C GLU A 13 -22.32 18.93 8.92
N SER A 14 -22.43 18.59 7.63
CA SER A 14 -23.74 18.27 7.01
C SER A 14 -24.41 17.06 7.63
N LEU A 15 -23.69 15.99 7.96
CA LEU A 15 -24.26 14.78 8.53
C LEU A 15 -24.74 14.97 9.98
N THR A 16 -24.21 15.95 10.70
CA THR A 16 -24.67 16.28 12.05
C THR A 16 -25.94 17.13 12.05
N GLU A 17 -26.25 17.81 10.95
CA GLU A 17 -27.44 18.66 10.82
C GLU A 17 -28.66 17.96 10.18
N ILE A 18 -28.42 16.87 9.42
CA ILE A 18 -29.45 16.15 8.68
C ILE A 18 -30.01 15.00 9.55
N GLU A 19 -31.32 14.88 9.66
CA GLU A 19 -31.97 13.71 10.22
C GLU A 19 -31.98 12.55 9.22
N PHE A 20 -31.37 11.45 9.61
CA PHE A 20 -31.41 10.19 8.86
C PHE A 20 -32.46 9.26 9.44
N SER A 21 -33.28 8.66 8.57
CA SER A 21 -34.19 7.60 8.96
C SER A 21 -33.47 6.31 9.38
N ASN A 22 -32.26 6.08 8.83
CA ASN A 22 -31.36 4.98 9.18
C ASN A 22 -30.12 5.52 9.90
N LYS A 23 -30.11 5.40 11.22
CA LYS A 23 -29.03 5.88 12.09
C LYS A 23 -27.71 5.15 11.83
N GLU A 24 -27.76 3.83 11.58
CA GLU A 24 -26.56 3.02 11.29
C GLU A 24 -25.87 3.48 10.02
N LEU A 25 -26.62 3.83 8.98
CA LEU A 25 -26.10 4.39 7.74
C LEU A 25 -25.50 5.79 7.95
N GLN A 26 -26.12 6.62 8.77
CA GLN A 26 -25.60 7.94 9.15
C GLN A 26 -24.26 7.79 9.87
N ASP A 27 -24.20 6.88 10.84
CA ASP A 27 -22.98 6.60 11.61
C ASP A 27 -21.86 6.08 10.70
N ALA A 28 -22.19 5.18 9.75
CA ALA A 28 -21.24 4.70 8.77
C ALA A 28 -20.65 5.83 7.91
N TYR A 29 -21.47 6.73 7.38
CA TYR A 29 -21.00 7.87 6.60
C TYR A 29 -20.20 8.86 7.43
N LEU A 30 -20.59 9.10 8.66
CA LEU A 30 -19.83 9.97 9.57
C LEU A 30 -18.47 9.34 9.93
N GLY A 31 -18.44 8.02 10.15
CA GLY A 31 -17.21 7.26 10.37
C GLY A 31 -16.27 7.33 9.17
N GLU A 32 -16.79 7.24 7.94
CA GLU A 32 -15.98 7.43 6.73
C GLU A 32 -15.38 8.83 6.63
N ALA A 33 -16.15 9.86 6.97
CA ALA A 33 -15.66 11.24 6.93
C ALA A 33 -14.52 11.46 7.94
N TYR A 34 -14.65 10.94 9.17
CA TYR A 34 -13.57 10.98 10.16
C TYR A 34 -12.35 10.19 9.69
N PHE A 35 -12.53 8.99 9.15
CA PHE A 35 -11.43 8.21 8.59
C PHE A 35 -10.69 8.94 7.47
N LEU A 36 -11.41 9.51 6.50
CA LEU A 36 -10.81 10.21 5.37
C LEU A 36 -10.07 11.48 5.81
N ARG A 37 -10.58 12.17 6.83
CA ARG A 37 -9.90 13.33 7.41
C ARG A 37 -8.60 12.93 8.10
N ALA A 38 -8.64 11.89 8.91
CA ALA A 38 -7.46 11.31 9.55
C ALA A 38 -6.44 10.79 8.54
N PHE A 39 -6.90 10.02 7.55
CA PHE A 39 -6.06 9.49 6.47
C PHE A 39 -5.32 10.59 5.74
N THR A 40 -6.02 11.65 5.40
CA THR A 40 -5.43 12.80 4.69
C THR A 40 -4.36 13.48 5.52
N HIS A 41 -4.65 13.74 6.80
CA HIS A 41 -3.69 14.39 7.70
C HIS A 41 -2.53 13.47 8.07
N PHE A 42 -2.75 12.16 8.18
CA PHE A 42 -1.67 11.19 8.37
C PHE A 42 -0.64 11.28 7.24
N PHE A 43 -1.08 11.23 5.98
CA PHE A 43 -0.16 11.33 4.85
C PHE A 43 0.49 12.71 4.69
N LEU A 44 -0.24 13.78 4.98
CA LEU A 44 0.36 15.12 5.04
C LEU A 44 1.45 15.18 6.11
N PHE A 45 1.16 14.66 7.30
CA PHE A 45 2.05 14.78 8.43
C PHE A 45 3.31 13.92 8.32
N ILE A 46 3.20 12.66 7.87
CA ILE A 46 4.38 11.80 7.70
C ILE A 46 5.32 12.30 6.58
N ASN A 47 4.80 13.05 5.60
CA ASN A 47 5.60 13.61 4.50
C ASN A 47 6.17 14.99 4.80
N TYR A 48 5.44 15.85 5.51
CA TYR A 48 5.78 17.27 5.66
C TYR A 48 6.04 17.71 7.10
N ARG A 49 5.70 16.91 8.08
CA ARG A 49 5.84 17.16 9.54
C ARG A 49 5.07 18.39 10.04
N ASN A 50 5.44 19.55 9.60
CA ASN A 50 4.86 20.80 10.05
C ASN A 50 3.71 21.21 9.13
N ILE A 51 2.50 20.81 9.49
CA ILE A 51 1.29 21.02 8.68
C ILE A 51 0.23 21.80 9.46
N PRO A 52 -0.56 22.66 8.80
CA PRO A 52 -1.80 23.16 9.40
C PRO A 52 -2.84 22.04 9.50
N LEU A 53 -3.58 22.00 10.61
CA LEU A 53 -4.69 21.07 10.81
C LEU A 53 -5.99 21.74 10.37
N ILE A 54 -6.67 21.13 9.40
CA ILE A 54 -7.97 21.60 8.91
C ILE A 54 -9.06 20.84 9.66
N LYS A 55 -9.43 21.35 10.84
CA LYS A 55 -10.39 20.73 11.77
C LYS A 55 -11.84 21.04 11.45
N GLU A 56 -12.10 22.14 10.74
CA GLU A 56 -13.41 22.66 10.40
C GLU A 56 -13.35 23.39 9.04
N LEU A 57 -14.49 23.70 8.46
CA LEU A 57 -14.53 24.54 7.27
C LEU A 57 -14.05 25.97 7.59
N PRO A 58 -13.31 26.63 6.67
CA PRO A 58 -12.89 28.00 6.86
C PRO A 58 -14.12 28.93 6.87
N LYS A 59 -14.17 29.84 7.85
CA LYS A 59 -15.26 30.83 8.00
C LYS A 59 -15.07 32.08 7.14
N ALA A 60 -13.85 32.24 6.60
CA ALA A 60 -13.51 33.36 5.73
C ALA A 60 -12.50 32.93 4.66
N PRO A 61 -12.49 33.52 3.45
CA PRO A 61 -11.61 33.17 2.36
C PRO A 61 -10.10 33.25 2.67
N ASN A 62 -9.72 34.08 3.63
CA ASN A 62 -8.33 34.34 4.02
C ASN A 62 -8.01 33.85 5.43
N GLU A 63 -8.71 32.83 5.89
CA GLU A 63 -8.43 32.22 7.19
C GLU A 63 -7.23 31.27 7.08
N TYR A 64 -6.08 31.74 7.57
CA TYR A 64 -4.85 30.94 7.64
C TYR A 64 -4.76 30.20 8.97
N LYS A 65 -4.53 28.90 8.90
CA LYS A 65 -4.24 28.07 10.09
C LYS A 65 -2.73 27.98 10.28
N PRO A 66 -2.22 28.16 11.51
CA PRO A 66 -0.80 27.96 11.79
C PRO A 66 -0.42 26.49 11.65
N GLN A 67 0.88 26.23 11.51
CA GLN A 67 1.40 24.87 11.59
C GLN A 67 1.18 24.32 13.00
N ALA A 68 0.71 23.10 13.08
CA ALA A 68 0.54 22.38 14.33
C ALA A 68 1.87 21.81 14.82
N THR A 69 1.97 21.60 16.12
CA THR A 69 3.03 20.79 16.70
C THR A 69 2.86 19.31 16.29
N PRO A 70 3.94 18.50 16.30
CA PRO A 70 3.83 17.07 16.04
C PRO A 70 2.85 16.35 16.98
N GLU A 71 2.78 16.76 18.25
CA GLU A 71 1.85 16.18 19.21
C GLU A 71 0.39 16.48 18.85
N GLU A 72 0.08 17.74 18.57
CA GLU A 72 -1.26 18.15 18.12
C GLU A 72 -1.69 17.43 16.83
N ALA A 73 -0.75 17.20 15.91
CA ALA A 73 -1.04 16.50 14.68
C ALA A 73 -1.34 15.01 14.91
N TRP A 74 -0.54 14.32 15.71
CA TRP A 74 -0.82 12.94 16.08
C TRP A 74 -2.12 12.78 16.85
N ASP A 75 -2.37 13.63 17.84
CA ASP A 75 -3.59 13.57 18.64
C ASP A 75 -4.82 13.78 17.76
N PHE A 76 -4.79 14.75 16.84
CA PHE A 76 -5.88 14.98 15.92
C PHE A 76 -6.17 13.78 14.99
N ILE A 77 -5.12 13.16 14.43
CA ILE A 77 -5.24 11.98 13.58
C ILE A 77 -5.82 10.81 14.38
N ILE A 78 -5.30 10.56 15.58
CA ILE A 78 -5.71 9.46 16.45
C ILE A 78 -7.15 9.65 16.94
N ASP A 79 -7.54 10.85 17.34
CA ASP A 79 -8.90 11.16 17.80
C ASP A 79 -9.94 10.90 16.69
N ASP A 80 -9.63 11.31 15.45
CA ASP A 80 -10.52 11.03 14.33
C ASP A 80 -10.62 9.53 14.03
N LEU A 81 -9.53 8.78 14.16
CA LEU A 81 -9.54 7.32 13.94
C LEU A 81 -10.28 6.59 15.07
N ILE A 82 -10.23 7.09 16.30
CA ILE A 82 -11.03 6.55 17.41
C ILE A 82 -12.52 6.76 17.12
N LYS A 83 -12.93 7.94 16.69
CA LYS A 83 -14.32 8.19 16.29
C LYS A 83 -14.72 7.30 15.11
N ALA A 84 -13.85 7.18 14.10
CA ALA A 84 -14.11 6.37 12.93
C ALA A 84 -14.34 4.89 13.27
N LYS A 85 -13.48 4.27 14.10
CA LYS A 85 -13.64 2.85 14.49
C LYS A 85 -14.91 2.57 15.29
N ASP A 86 -15.42 3.56 16.03
CA ASP A 86 -16.64 3.42 16.82
C ASP A 86 -17.92 3.56 15.98
N LEU A 87 -17.83 4.29 14.85
CA LEU A 87 -18.94 4.58 13.96
C LEU A 87 -19.00 3.65 12.73
N LEU A 88 -17.84 3.17 12.26
CA LEU A 88 -17.76 2.38 11.04
C LEU A 88 -18.27 0.95 11.26
N PRO A 89 -19.00 0.41 10.27
CA PRO A 89 -19.44 -0.98 10.26
C PRO A 89 -18.32 -1.92 9.83
N ASP A 90 -18.55 -3.22 10.00
CA ASP A 90 -17.72 -4.28 9.45
C ASP A 90 -17.86 -4.39 7.93
N LYS A 91 -16.95 -5.09 7.27
CA LYS A 91 -16.93 -5.21 5.79
C LYS A 91 -18.22 -5.79 5.18
N ASN A 92 -18.95 -6.62 5.93
CA ASN A 92 -20.17 -7.29 5.47
C ASN A 92 -21.42 -6.39 5.47
N PHE A 93 -21.31 -5.19 6.03
CA PHE A 93 -22.40 -4.20 6.00
C PHE A 93 -22.65 -3.65 4.59
N TRP A 94 -21.58 -3.50 3.81
CA TRP A 94 -21.65 -2.92 2.49
C TRP A 94 -22.06 -3.95 1.44
N ASP A 95 -23.07 -3.62 0.64
CA ASP A 95 -23.48 -4.44 -0.50
C ASP A 95 -22.44 -4.38 -1.64
N ALA A 96 -22.65 -5.17 -2.69
CA ALA A 96 -21.74 -5.27 -3.82
C ALA A 96 -21.52 -3.92 -4.56
N LYS A 97 -22.47 -2.99 -4.51
CA LYS A 97 -22.35 -1.66 -5.15
C LYS A 97 -21.51 -0.70 -4.32
N ASN A 98 -21.41 -0.97 -3.03
CA ASN A 98 -20.67 -0.20 -2.04
C ASN A 98 -19.36 -0.89 -1.63
N LYS A 99 -18.95 -1.95 -2.34
CA LYS A 99 -17.69 -2.65 -2.10
C LYS A 99 -16.52 -1.67 -2.22
N GLY A 100 -15.58 -1.74 -1.30
CA GLY A 100 -14.43 -0.83 -1.25
C GLY A 100 -14.60 0.42 -0.40
N ARG A 101 -15.78 0.62 0.20
CA ARG A 101 -15.97 1.67 1.21
C ARG A 101 -15.19 1.35 2.48
N VAL A 102 -14.92 2.39 3.25
CA VAL A 102 -14.18 2.27 4.52
C VAL A 102 -14.94 1.40 5.52
N THR A 103 -14.20 0.59 6.26
CA THR A 103 -14.73 -0.32 7.27
C THR A 103 -14.08 -0.07 8.63
N LYS A 104 -14.66 -0.65 9.68
CA LYS A 104 -14.06 -0.65 11.03
C LYS A 104 -12.61 -1.15 11.03
N ALA A 105 -12.32 -2.20 10.26
CA ALA A 105 -10.95 -2.71 10.11
C ALA A 105 -10.00 -1.69 9.47
N SER A 106 -10.47 -0.89 8.52
CA SER A 106 -9.67 0.18 7.92
C SER A 106 -9.25 1.22 8.97
N ALA A 107 -10.19 1.59 9.87
CA ALA A 107 -9.91 2.52 10.96
C ALA A 107 -8.92 1.92 11.98
N TYR A 108 -9.11 0.68 12.40
CA TYR A 108 -8.17 0.00 13.30
C TYR A 108 -6.78 -0.15 12.68
N ALA A 109 -6.68 -0.49 11.39
CA ALA A 109 -5.41 -0.65 10.71
C ALA A 109 -4.62 0.68 10.65
N LEU A 110 -5.29 1.79 10.30
CA LEU A 110 -4.65 3.10 10.27
C LEU A 110 -4.37 3.64 11.66
N LEU A 111 -5.21 3.33 12.66
CA LEU A 111 -4.99 3.68 14.06
C LEU A 111 -3.73 2.98 14.61
N GLY A 112 -3.64 1.67 14.42
CA GLY A 112 -2.45 0.90 14.81
C GLY A 112 -1.20 1.41 14.10
N LYS A 113 -1.30 1.71 12.80
CA LYS A 113 -0.21 2.30 12.01
C LYS A 113 0.19 3.68 12.54
N SER A 114 -0.77 4.52 12.93
CA SER A 114 -0.49 5.85 13.51
C SER A 114 0.26 5.74 14.84
N TYR A 115 -0.16 4.85 15.73
CA TYR A 115 0.55 4.59 16.99
C TYR A 115 1.95 4.04 16.77
N LEU A 116 2.11 3.10 15.83
CA LEU A 116 3.40 2.51 15.48
C LEU A 116 4.36 3.57 14.90
N TYR A 117 3.87 4.42 14.00
CA TYR A 117 4.66 5.49 13.39
C TYR A 117 5.02 6.57 14.40
N ARG A 118 4.08 7.00 15.24
CA ARG A 118 4.34 7.94 16.35
C ARG A 118 5.45 7.41 17.24
N SER A 119 5.36 6.15 17.67
CA SER A 119 6.35 5.49 18.53
C SER A 119 7.73 5.37 17.91
N GLY A 120 7.81 5.18 16.59
CA GLY A 120 9.09 5.07 15.90
C GLY A 120 9.71 6.42 15.53
N ILE A 121 8.91 7.42 15.19
CA ILE A 121 9.38 8.72 14.68
C ILE A 121 9.67 9.70 15.82
N GLU A 122 8.74 9.89 16.76
CA GLU A 122 8.86 10.95 17.75
C GLU A 122 10.07 10.81 18.70
N PRO A 123 10.45 9.62 19.18
CA PRO A 123 11.66 9.48 19.98
C PRO A 123 12.96 9.80 19.25
N LYS A 124 12.97 9.79 17.91
CA LYS A 124 14.15 10.01 17.08
C LYS A 124 14.22 11.42 16.50
N TYR A 125 13.09 11.95 16.06
CA TYR A 125 13.02 13.21 15.30
C TYR A 125 12.10 14.26 15.92
N GLY A 126 11.35 13.90 16.97
CA GLY A 126 10.47 14.77 17.73
C GLY A 126 11.04 15.11 19.10
N THR A 127 10.16 15.57 19.97
CA THR A 127 10.48 15.93 21.36
C THR A 127 9.96 14.93 22.39
N SER A 128 9.05 14.04 22.01
CA SER A 128 8.43 13.07 22.91
C SER A 128 9.19 11.75 22.91
N GLN A 129 9.43 11.21 24.10
CA GLN A 129 9.97 9.86 24.30
C GLN A 129 8.88 8.81 24.55
N THR A 130 7.61 9.22 24.55
CA THR A 130 6.48 8.32 24.78
C THR A 130 6.27 7.41 23.57
N THR A 131 6.10 6.13 23.85
CA THR A 131 5.78 5.11 22.86
C THR A 131 4.38 4.52 23.07
N TYR A 132 3.75 4.10 22.01
CA TYR A 132 2.37 3.59 21.97
C TYR A 132 2.32 2.19 21.32
N TYR A 133 3.34 1.36 21.57
CA TYR A 133 3.40 0.01 21.01
C TYR A 133 2.30 -0.92 21.54
N ASN A 134 1.80 -0.69 22.76
CA ASN A 134 0.66 -1.43 23.31
C ASN A 134 -0.62 -1.12 22.52
N GLU A 135 -0.88 0.16 22.28
CA GLU A 135 -2.05 0.65 21.56
C GLU A 135 -2.00 0.20 20.09
N ALA A 136 -0.81 0.22 19.49
CA ALA A 136 -0.61 -0.29 18.14
C ALA A 136 -0.92 -1.79 18.05
N ALA A 137 -0.35 -2.59 18.95
CA ALA A 137 -0.59 -4.03 18.99
C ALA A 137 -2.07 -4.36 19.25
N ALA A 138 -2.73 -3.63 20.15
CA ALA A 138 -4.15 -3.82 20.43
C ALA A 138 -5.04 -3.49 19.22
N ALA A 139 -4.75 -2.41 18.51
CA ALA A 139 -5.51 -2.04 17.31
C ALA A 139 -5.36 -3.09 16.19
N PHE A 140 -4.18 -3.61 15.94
CA PHE A 140 -3.96 -4.68 14.97
C PHE A 140 -4.61 -6.00 15.39
N ALA A 141 -4.64 -6.28 16.70
CA ALA A 141 -5.29 -7.49 17.23
C ALA A 141 -6.80 -7.53 16.95
N GLU A 142 -7.49 -6.39 16.90
CA GLU A 142 -8.92 -6.33 16.56
C GLU A 142 -9.20 -6.87 15.14
N ILE A 143 -8.23 -6.72 14.23
CA ILE A 143 -8.33 -7.24 12.87
C ILE A 143 -7.92 -8.74 12.85
N ILE A 144 -6.81 -9.06 13.49
CA ILE A 144 -6.24 -10.43 13.49
C ILE A 144 -7.20 -11.42 14.18
N ASN A 145 -7.87 -10.99 15.24
CA ASN A 145 -8.84 -11.79 15.99
C ASN A 145 -10.22 -11.88 15.31
N GLY A 146 -10.44 -11.17 14.20
CA GLY A 146 -11.71 -11.16 13.48
C GLY A 146 -12.78 -10.25 14.10
N ASN A 147 -12.46 -9.43 15.09
CA ASN A 147 -13.43 -8.54 15.77
C ASN A 147 -13.96 -7.40 14.88
N SER A 148 -13.29 -7.12 13.77
CA SER A 148 -13.65 -6.09 12.79
C SER A 148 -13.93 -6.63 11.39
N GLY A 149 -14.25 -7.92 11.30
CA GLY A 149 -14.51 -8.67 10.07
C GLY A 149 -13.42 -9.67 9.72
N ASP A 150 -13.79 -10.63 8.86
CA ASP A 150 -12.88 -11.71 8.46
C ASP A 150 -11.94 -11.25 7.35
N TYR A 151 -10.66 -11.17 7.67
CA TYR A 151 -9.58 -10.88 6.74
C TYR A 151 -8.58 -12.04 6.74
N ARG A 152 -8.05 -12.35 5.57
CA ARG A 152 -7.05 -13.42 5.41
C ARG A 152 -6.11 -13.11 4.26
N LEU A 153 -4.96 -13.76 4.26
CA LEU A 153 -4.06 -13.75 3.11
C LEU A 153 -4.74 -14.47 1.94
N VAL A 154 -4.63 -13.90 0.73
CA VAL A 154 -5.03 -14.62 -0.48
C VAL A 154 -3.98 -15.66 -0.83
N ASP A 155 -4.41 -16.79 -1.39
CA ASP A 155 -3.52 -17.91 -1.71
C ASP A 155 -2.49 -17.54 -2.78
N ASP A 156 -2.91 -16.82 -3.82
CA ASP A 156 -1.99 -16.28 -4.83
C ASP A 156 -1.66 -14.81 -4.52
N TYR A 157 -0.40 -14.58 -4.20
CA TYR A 157 0.14 -13.24 -3.94
C TYR A 157 -0.17 -12.23 -5.06
N SER A 158 -0.16 -12.69 -6.32
CA SER A 158 -0.38 -11.83 -7.48
C SER A 158 -1.79 -11.22 -7.53
N CYS A 159 -2.78 -11.87 -6.89
CA CYS A 159 -4.14 -11.36 -6.78
C CYS A 159 -4.24 -10.03 -6.02
N ASN A 160 -3.19 -9.65 -5.28
CA ASN A 160 -3.13 -8.34 -4.64
C ASN A 160 -2.83 -7.19 -5.62
N PHE A 161 -2.50 -7.47 -6.89
CA PHE A 161 -2.08 -6.46 -7.86
C PHE A 161 -2.80 -6.61 -9.21
N ASP A 162 -3.96 -7.22 -9.20
CA ASP A 162 -4.78 -7.55 -10.35
C ASP A 162 -6.15 -6.86 -10.22
N VAL A 163 -6.64 -6.27 -11.31
CA VAL A 163 -7.96 -5.61 -11.37
C VAL A 163 -9.12 -6.58 -11.17
N ALA A 164 -8.95 -7.87 -11.54
CA ALA A 164 -9.97 -8.89 -11.37
C ALA A 164 -10.19 -9.29 -9.90
N HIS A 165 -9.23 -9.00 -9.04
CA HIS A 165 -9.22 -9.41 -7.63
C HIS A 165 -9.20 -8.21 -6.66
N GLU A 166 -9.70 -7.06 -7.09
CA GLU A 166 -9.81 -5.89 -6.24
C GLU A 166 -10.77 -6.11 -5.07
N ASN A 167 -10.48 -5.45 -3.95
CA ASN A 167 -11.23 -5.59 -2.71
C ASN A 167 -11.37 -7.07 -2.27
N ASN A 168 -10.30 -7.86 -2.41
CA ASN A 168 -10.25 -9.24 -1.99
C ASN A 168 -10.16 -9.40 -0.45
N ASP A 169 -10.07 -10.63 0.04
CA ASP A 169 -10.07 -10.90 1.48
C ASP A 169 -8.82 -10.41 2.22
N GLU A 170 -7.74 -10.10 1.52
CA GLU A 170 -6.53 -9.52 2.10
C GLU A 170 -6.60 -7.98 2.14
N SER A 171 -7.45 -7.37 1.32
CA SER A 171 -7.56 -5.92 1.23
C SER A 171 -8.35 -5.34 2.39
N ILE A 172 -7.69 -4.50 3.19
CA ILE A 172 -8.33 -3.78 4.31
C ILE A 172 -8.78 -2.39 3.86
N PHE A 173 -7.96 -1.73 3.06
CA PHE A 173 -8.31 -0.44 2.46
C PHE A 173 -7.63 -0.24 1.11
N GLU A 174 -8.44 0.05 0.11
CA GLU A 174 -8.01 0.40 -1.25
C GLU A 174 -8.55 1.76 -1.66
N VAL A 175 -7.71 2.57 -2.32
CA VAL A 175 -8.19 3.71 -3.07
C VAL A 175 -8.71 3.19 -4.41
N GLN A 176 -10.01 3.42 -4.65
CA GLN A 176 -10.71 2.89 -5.82
C GLN A 176 -10.40 3.73 -7.06
N PHE A 177 -10.00 3.08 -8.14
CA PHE A 177 -9.75 3.70 -9.44
C PHE A 177 -10.59 3.06 -10.54
N VAL A 178 -10.82 3.77 -11.61
CA VAL A 178 -11.54 3.28 -12.79
C VAL A 178 -10.62 3.34 -14.00
N GLY A 179 -10.42 2.20 -14.66
CA GLY A 179 -9.77 2.14 -15.96
C GLY A 179 -10.70 2.71 -17.02
N VAL A 180 -10.42 3.87 -17.54
CA VAL A 180 -11.19 4.45 -18.66
C VAL A 180 -10.46 4.17 -19.95
N LEU A 181 -10.88 3.12 -20.64
CA LEU A 181 -10.50 2.86 -22.02
C LEU A 181 -11.37 3.70 -22.95
N ASN A 182 -10.78 4.35 -23.95
CA ASN A 182 -11.46 4.99 -25.07
C ASN A 182 -12.36 6.19 -24.78
N THR A 183 -11.95 7.13 -23.98
CA THR A 183 -12.67 8.41 -23.90
C THR A 183 -12.24 9.43 -24.96
N GLY A 184 -11.36 9.08 -25.91
CA GLY A 184 -10.76 10.04 -26.83
C GLY A 184 -9.89 11.09 -26.14
N PHE A 185 -9.64 10.88 -24.86
CA PHE A 185 -8.98 11.82 -23.98
C PHE A 185 -7.48 11.58 -23.97
N ASN A 186 -6.71 12.55 -24.46
CA ASN A 186 -5.26 12.50 -24.40
C ASN A 186 -4.80 12.91 -22.98
N PRO A 187 -4.35 11.97 -22.14
CA PRO A 187 -3.95 12.28 -20.77
C PRO A 187 -2.70 13.16 -20.66
N GLY A 188 -2.07 13.48 -21.80
CA GLY A 188 -0.88 14.32 -21.85
C GLY A 188 -1.10 15.81 -21.67
N PHE A 189 -2.33 16.29 -21.82
CA PHE A 189 -2.61 17.72 -21.92
C PHE A 189 -3.64 18.28 -20.93
N VAL A 190 -4.24 17.48 -20.10
CA VAL A 190 -5.24 17.99 -19.17
C VAL A 190 -4.78 17.84 -17.74
N ASP A 191 -4.23 18.91 -17.29
CA ASP A 191 -4.04 19.24 -15.87
C ASP A 191 -5.36 19.73 -15.25
N SER A 192 -6.49 19.21 -15.72
CA SER A 192 -7.78 19.45 -15.09
C SER A 192 -7.96 18.41 -14.00
N GLY A 193 -7.89 18.84 -12.76
CA GLY A 193 -7.94 18.01 -11.56
C GLY A 193 -9.08 17.00 -11.51
N LEU A 194 -10.13 17.16 -12.30
CA LEU A 194 -11.33 16.34 -12.27
C LEU A 194 -11.12 14.91 -12.81
N PHE A 195 -10.25 14.71 -13.81
CA PHE A 195 -10.04 13.40 -14.42
C PHE A 195 -8.77 12.68 -13.93
N ASN A 196 -7.89 13.40 -13.29
CA ASN A 196 -6.71 12.83 -12.66
C ASN A 196 -7.03 12.06 -11.37
N ASP A 197 -8.20 12.28 -10.79
CA ASP A 197 -8.56 11.76 -9.47
C ASP A 197 -9.18 10.34 -9.53
N VAL A 198 -9.52 9.85 -10.72
CA VAL A 198 -10.17 8.54 -10.90
C VAL A 198 -9.23 7.44 -11.40
N ARG A 199 -7.96 7.74 -11.62
CA ARG A 199 -6.98 6.80 -12.19
C ARG A 199 -5.77 6.65 -11.28
N CYS A 200 -5.32 5.41 -11.09
CA CYS A 200 -4.10 5.13 -10.35
C CYS A 200 -2.87 5.70 -11.06
N LYS A 201 -2.24 6.70 -10.46
CA LYS A 201 -0.98 7.28 -10.96
C LYS A 201 0.28 6.50 -10.52
N MET A 202 0.14 5.51 -9.67
CA MET A 202 1.27 4.67 -9.24
C MET A 202 1.90 3.92 -10.40
N CYS A 203 1.12 3.65 -11.46
CA CYS A 203 1.64 3.07 -12.70
C CYS A 203 2.62 3.99 -13.44
N ILE A 204 2.56 5.32 -13.24
CA ILE A 204 3.55 6.25 -13.82
C ILE A 204 4.95 5.91 -13.32
N MET A 205 5.00 5.34 -12.14
CA MET A 205 6.22 4.89 -11.53
C MET A 205 6.77 3.61 -12.17
N ASN A 206 6.01 2.97 -13.02
CA ASN A 206 6.31 1.70 -13.68
C ASN A 206 6.68 1.91 -15.14
N ARG A 207 7.65 2.74 -15.43
CA ARG A 207 8.05 2.92 -16.82
C ARG A 207 8.98 1.81 -17.29
N SER A 208 8.48 1.08 -18.27
CA SER A 208 9.28 0.20 -19.12
C SER A 208 9.86 0.96 -20.32
N ARG A 209 10.87 0.40 -20.85
CA ARG A 209 11.57 0.50 -22.13
C ARG A 209 11.56 1.78 -22.99
N ASN A 210 10.47 2.49 -23.18
CA ASN A 210 10.38 3.58 -24.17
C ASN A 210 10.30 4.99 -23.60
N SER A 211 10.52 5.19 -22.33
CA SER A 211 10.57 6.53 -21.79
C SER A 211 11.95 6.84 -21.25
N ASN A 212 12.50 7.96 -21.67
CA ASN A 212 13.76 8.53 -21.17
C ASN A 212 13.73 8.92 -19.64
N SER A 213 12.80 8.36 -18.89
CA SER A 213 12.66 8.62 -17.47
C SER A 213 13.02 7.36 -16.70
N SER A 214 14.27 7.30 -16.33
CA SER A 214 14.91 6.25 -15.50
C SER A 214 14.54 6.30 -14.01
N ALA A 215 13.49 7.01 -13.62
CA ALA A 215 13.25 7.37 -12.22
C ALA A 215 12.87 6.21 -11.30
N GLN A 216 12.71 4.96 -11.80
CA GLN A 216 12.19 3.88 -10.97
C GLN A 216 12.71 2.49 -11.35
N VAL A 217 13.98 2.42 -11.36
CA VAL A 217 14.71 1.18 -11.53
C VAL A 217 14.90 0.51 -10.17
N MET A 218 14.77 -0.81 -10.17
CA MET A 218 15.00 -1.60 -8.96
C MET A 218 16.48 -1.89 -8.80
N HIS A 219 17.02 -1.54 -7.66
CA HIS A 219 18.41 -1.86 -7.32
C HIS A 219 18.68 -3.36 -7.35
N ASN A 220 19.82 -3.75 -7.87
CA ASN A 220 20.20 -5.16 -8.00
C ASN A 220 20.26 -5.90 -6.67
N TRP A 221 20.54 -5.23 -5.53
CA TRP A 221 20.49 -5.87 -4.22
C TRP A 221 19.11 -6.48 -3.90
N LEU A 222 18.02 -5.86 -4.40
CA LEU A 222 16.67 -6.39 -4.20
C LEU A 222 16.44 -7.62 -5.07
N TYR A 223 16.97 -7.63 -6.31
CA TYR A 223 17.00 -8.81 -7.15
C TYR A 223 17.73 -9.96 -6.44
N ASP A 224 18.95 -9.70 -5.95
CA ASP A 224 19.76 -10.70 -5.26
C ASP A 224 19.05 -11.23 -4.00
N LYS A 225 18.33 -10.36 -3.28
CA LYS A 225 17.53 -10.76 -2.11
C LYS A 225 16.38 -11.71 -2.47
N PHE A 226 15.68 -11.47 -3.58
CA PHE A 226 14.64 -12.38 -4.06
C PHE A 226 15.21 -13.70 -4.58
N VAL A 227 16.33 -13.66 -5.30
CA VAL A 227 17.02 -14.87 -5.78
C VAL A 227 17.50 -15.73 -4.61
N ALA A 228 17.94 -15.09 -3.52
CA ALA A 228 18.36 -15.80 -2.30
C ALA A 228 17.18 -16.36 -1.49
N SER A 229 15.98 -15.79 -1.64
CA SER A 229 14.76 -16.30 -1.00
C SER A 229 14.22 -17.49 -1.80
N LYS A 230 14.26 -18.67 -1.21
CA LYS A 230 13.81 -19.91 -1.85
C LYS A 230 12.65 -20.53 -1.08
N THR A 231 11.76 -21.20 -1.81
CA THR A 231 10.74 -22.06 -1.21
C THR A 231 11.39 -23.28 -0.53
N VAL A 232 10.63 -23.99 0.28
CA VAL A 232 11.09 -25.25 0.91
C VAL A 232 11.43 -26.34 -0.11
N THR A 233 10.98 -26.20 -1.35
CA THR A 233 11.25 -27.09 -2.48
C THR A 233 12.35 -26.56 -3.41
N GLY A 234 12.93 -25.40 -3.09
CA GLY A 234 14.11 -24.84 -3.76
C GLY A 234 13.82 -23.87 -4.90
N GLU A 235 12.54 -23.60 -5.22
CA GLU A 235 12.19 -22.62 -6.23
C GLU A 235 12.42 -21.18 -5.72
N THR A 236 12.51 -20.23 -6.63
CA THR A 236 12.58 -18.80 -6.30
C THR A 236 11.28 -18.32 -5.66
N ASP A 237 11.40 -17.45 -4.69
CA ASP A 237 10.26 -16.86 -3.96
C ASP A 237 9.15 -16.39 -4.92
N PRO A 238 7.92 -16.93 -4.81
CA PRO A 238 6.81 -16.61 -5.72
C PRO A 238 6.49 -15.11 -5.81
N ARG A 239 6.77 -14.34 -4.76
CA ARG A 239 6.53 -12.89 -4.73
C ARG A 239 7.35 -12.12 -5.74
N MET A 240 8.51 -12.65 -6.15
CA MET A 240 9.30 -12.06 -7.22
C MET A 240 8.50 -11.96 -8.51
N PHE A 241 7.84 -13.05 -8.89
CA PHE A 241 7.02 -13.14 -10.11
C PHE A 241 5.73 -12.28 -10.02
N GLY A 242 5.18 -12.11 -8.83
CA GLY A 242 4.05 -11.22 -8.59
C GLY A 242 4.40 -9.73 -8.54
N SER A 243 5.66 -9.40 -8.28
CA SER A 243 6.10 -8.01 -8.06
C SER A 243 6.85 -7.41 -9.24
N PHE A 244 7.55 -8.22 -10.03
CA PHE A 244 8.50 -7.74 -11.03
C PHE A 244 8.37 -8.42 -12.38
N VAL A 245 8.87 -7.71 -13.37
CA VAL A 245 9.19 -8.18 -14.70
C VAL A 245 10.72 -8.27 -14.80
N PHE A 246 11.24 -9.42 -15.20
CA PHE A 246 12.68 -9.70 -15.27
C PHE A 246 12.94 -10.85 -16.25
N ASN A 247 14.19 -11.04 -16.64
CA ASN A 247 14.59 -12.22 -17.42
C ASN A 247 14.58 -13.46 -16.53
N ASP A 248 13.65 -14.37 -16.75
CA ASP A 248 13.53 -15.62 -15.98
C ASP A 248 14.17 -16.83 -16.69
N ASN A 249 14.85 -16.61 -17.80
CA ASN A 249 15.62 -17.63 -18.53
C ASN A 249 17.08 -17.73 -18.03
N VAL A 250 17.32 -17.41 -16.79
CA VAL A 250 18.64 -17.48 -16.16
C VAL A 250 18.68 -18.60 -15.11
N SER A 251 19.82 -19.21 -14.94
CA SER A 251 19.97 -20.42 -14.13
C SER A 251 19.66 -20.26 -12.62
N GLU A 252 19.82 -19.04 -12.11
CA GLU A 252 19.53 -18.73 -10.71
C GLU A 252 18.04 -18.57 -10.39
N ILE A 253 17.19 -18.40 -11.42
CA ILE A 253 15.74 -18.28 -11.29
C ILE A 253 15.08 -19.65 -11.54
N ILE A 254 14.41 -20.16 -10.52
CA ILE A 254 13.66 -21.43 -10.62
C ILE A 254 12.19 -21.08 -10.38
N ARG A 255 11.39 -21.15 -11.44
CA ARG A 255 9.96 -20.86 -11.37
C ARG A 255 9.23 -21.96 -10.57
N PRO A 256 8.39 -21.61 -9.60
CA PRO A 256 7.57 -22.58 -8.89
C PRO A 256 6.71 -23.41 -9.84
N LYS A 257 6.66 -24.72 -9.61
CA LYS A 257 5.92 -25.66 -10.45
C LYS A 257 4.43 -25.33 -10.46
N GLY A 258 3.87 -25.17 -11.64
CA GLY A 258 2.44 -24.85 -11.81
C GLY A 258 2.10 -23.36 -11.57
N MET A 259 3.07 -22.53 -11.22
CA MET A 259 2.85 -21.11 -11.11
C MET A 259 2.53 -20.51 -12.48
N LYS A 260 1.35 -19.96 -12.58
CA LYS A 260 0.92 -19.21 -13.75
C LYS A 260 1.33 -17.76 -13.54
N VAL A 261 2.11 -17.25 -14.48
CA VAL A 261 2.33 -15.82 -14.57
C VAL A 261 1.23 -15.29 -15.50
N THR A 262 0.11 -14.90 -14.90
CA THR A 262 -1.16 -14.64 -15.60
C THR A 262 -1.04 -13.69 -16.79
N PHE A 263 -0.13 -12.74 -16.75
CA PHE A 263 0.07 -11.78 -17.83
C PHE A 263 0.89 -12.34 -19.01
N LEU A 264 1.60 -13.48 -18.84
CA LEU A 264 2.39 -14.14 -19.88
C LEU A 264 1.71 -15.42 -20.40
N GLU A 265 0.59 -15.82 -19.85
CA GLU A 265 -0.06 -17.09 -20.17
C GLU A 265 -0.53 -17.11 -21.63
N GLY A 266 0.10 -17.98 -22.43
CA GLY A 266 -0.19 -18.12 -23.84
C GLY A 266 0.34 -17.01 -24.75
N LYS A 267 1.21 -16.14 -24.25
CA LYS A 267 1.79 -15.02 -24.98
C LYS A 267 3.29 -15.18 -25.13
N ASP A 268 3.81 -14.77 -26.27
CA ASP A 268 5.23 -14.63 -26.49
C ASP A 268 5.69 -13.35 -25.79
N TRP A 269 6.44 -13.51 -24.73
CA TRP A 269 6.99 -12.43 -23.92
C TRP A 269 7.75 -11.38 -24.76
N GLU A 270 8.55 -11.82 -25.73
CA GLU A 270 9.34 -10.92 -26.56
C GLU A 270 8.46 -10.14 -27.53
N ALA A 271 7.46 -10.80 -28.12
CA ALA A 271 6.49 -10.18 -29.00
C ALA A 271 5.61 -9.18 -28.25
N GLU A 272 5.10 -9.55 -27.07
CA GLU A 272 4.27 -8.70 -26.23
C GLU A 272 5.01 -7.46 -25.71
N MET A 273 6.29 -7.57 -25.41
CA MET A 273 7.11 -6.45 -24.95
C MET A 273 7.73 -5.64 -26.09
N GLY A 274 7.43 -6.01 -27.35
CA GLY A 274 7.88 -5.29 -28.55
C GLY A 274 9.39 -5.32 -28.74
N SER A 275 10.05 -6.37 -28.28
CA SER A 275 11.49 -6.58 -28.44
C SER A 275 11.76 -7.39 -29.68
N LYS A 276 12.50 -6.83 -30.65
CA LYS A 276 12.98 -7.58 -31.83
C LYS A 276 14.36 -8.19 -31.63
N GLU A 277 15.05 -7.79 -30.56
CA GLU A 277 16.45 -8.15 -30.29
C GLU A 277 16.67 -8.36 -28.79
N GLY A 278 16.39 -9.54 -28.31
CA GLY A 278 16.62 -9.92 -26.92
C GLY A 278 15.43 -9.68 -25.97
N THR A 279 15.47 -10.33 -24.83
CA THR A 279 14.43 -10.22 -23.81
C THR A 279 14.41 -8.82 -23.18
N PHE A 280 13.29 -8.41 -22.62
CA PHE A 280 13.19 -7.13 -21.90
C PHE A 280 14.25 -7.03 -20.80
N GLY A 281 14.46 -8.10 -20.04
CA GLY A 281 15.47 -8.16 -19.01
C GLY A 281 16.87 -7.92 -19.54
N GLU A 282 17.25 -8.59 -20.61
CA GLU A 282 18.58 -8.43 -21.23
C GLU A 282 18.80 -7.03 -21.79
N GLN A 283 17.83 -6.48 -22.53
CA GLN A 283 17.98 -5.13 -23.08
C GLN A 283 18.02 -4.05 -21.99
N TYR A 284 17.25 -4.22 -20.94
CA TYR A 284 17.21 -3.28 -19.85
C TYR A 284 18.49 -3.34 -19.00
N GLU A 285 18.99 -4.53 -18.75
CA GLU A 285 20.27 -4.75 -18.07
C GLU A 285 21.45 -4.18 -18.88
N LEU A 286 21.46 -4.40 -20.19
CA LEU A 286 22.48 -3.86 -21.09
C LEU A 286 22.46 -2.33 -21.18
N ALA A 287 21.26 -1.72 -21.14
CA ALA A 287 21.13 -0.28 -21.31
C ALA A 287 21.38 0.51 -20.01
N MET A 288 20.99 -0.05 -18.85
CA MET A 288 20.91 0.67 -17.58
C MET A 288 21.55 -0.09 -16.39
N GLY A 289 21.98 -1.34 -16.58
CA GLY A 289 22.56 -2.16 -15.50
C GLY A 289 21.57 -2.69 -14.46
N TYR A 290 20.26 -2.64 -14.75
CA TYR A 290 19.22 -3.10 -13.85
C TYR A 290 18.60 -4.43 -14.32
N LYS A 291 18.36 -5.33 -13.36
CA LYS A 291 17.91 -6.70 -13.66
C LYS A 291 16.38 -6.86 -13.67
N MET A 292 15.63 -5.90 -13.13
CA MET A 292 14.16 -6.00 -13.03
C MET A 292 13.48 -4.65 -12.97
N CYS A 293 12.20 -4.62 -13.37
CA CYS A 293 11.32 -3.48 -13.18
C CYS A 293 10.01 -3.91 -12.51
N SER A 294 9.27 -2.97 -11.91
CA SER A 294 8.03 -3.30 -11.21
C SER A 294 6.94 -3.75 -12.17
N ARG A 295 6.23 -4.80 -11.76
CA ARG A 295 5.01 -5.29 -12.38
C ARG A 295 3.75 -4.73 -11.72
N LYS A 296 3.81 -4.44 -10.44
CA LYS A 296 2.69 -3.92 -9.66
C LYS A 296 2.12 -2.65 -10.29
N TRP A 297 0.84 -2.41 -10.12
CA TRP A 297 0.13 -1.20 -10.56
C TRP A 297 -0.08 -1.09 -12.07
N LEU A 298 0.12 -2.17 -12.83
CA LEU A 298 -0.21 -2.25 -14.24
C LEU A 298 -1.42 -3.16 -14.44
N ASP A 299 -2.35 -2.72 -15.28
CA ASP A 299 -3.46 -3.56 -15.73
C ASP A 299 -3.01 -4.44 -16.88
N TRP A 300 -2.68 -5.68 -16.58
CA TRP A 300 -2.19 -6.68 -17.52
C TRP A 300 -3.31 -7.32 -18.34
N THR A 301 -4.59 -7.00 -18.08
CA THR A 301 -5.73 -7.46 -18.87
C THR A 301 -5.92 -6.62 -20.12
N LEU A 302 -5.34 -5.43 -20.15
CA LEU A 302 -5.40 -4.56 -21.31
C LEU A 302 -4.51 -5.13 -22.43
N PRO A 303 -5.02 -5.22 -23.68
CA PRO A 303 -4.20 -5.66 -24.78
C PRO A 303 -3.02 -4.70 -24.95
N PRO A 304 -1.84 -5.24 -25.29
CA PRO A 304 -0.76 -4.41 -25.81
C PRO A 304 -1.27 -3.89 -27.12
N THR A 305 -1.82 -2.73 -27.17
CA THR A 305 -2.26 -2.20 -28.43
C THR A 305 -1.29 -1.20 -28.86
N ASP A 306 -1.48 -0.80 -29.89
CA ASP A 306 -2.10 -0.64 -31.17
C ASP A 306 -1.44 0.55 -31.85
N ASP A 307 -1.90 0.89 -32.96
CA ASP A 307 -1.51 1.99 -33.83
C ASP A 307 -1.28 3.36 -33.16
N ALA A 308 -1.64 3.53 -31.90
CA ALA A 308 -1.44 4.77 -31.13
C ALA A 308 -0.22 4.72 -30.18
N GLY A 309 0.70 3.77 -30.37
CA GLY A 309 1.94 3.73 -29.59
C GLY A 309 1.83 3.14 -28.19
N GLY A 310 1.15 2.01 -28.07
CA GLY A 310 1.27 1.13 -26.93
C GLY A 310 0.70 1.65 -25.64
N HIS A 311 -0.55 1.40 -25.36
CA HIS A 311 -1.21 1.71 -24.09
C HIS A 311 -0.54 1.05 -22.90
N PHE A 312 0.10 -0.07 -23.11
CA PHE A 312 0.88 -0.79 -22.11
C PHE A 312 1.97 0.08 -21.47
N PHE A 313 2.52 1.02 -22.22
CA PHE A 313 3.62 1.87 -21.80
C PHE A 313 3.31 3.37 -21.79
N ASN A 314 2.24 3.80 -22.44
CA ASN A 314 1.67 5.12 -22.25
C ASN A 314 0.85 5.22 -20.95
N GLY A 315 0.99 4.23 -20.09
CA GLY A 315 0.26 4.02 -18.86
C GLY A 315 0.35 5.11 -17.83
N ARG A 316 -0.03 6.33 -18.20
CA ARG A 316 -0.08 7.43 -17.26
C ARG A 316 -1.23 7.31 -16.26
N ALA A 317 -2.17 6.40 -16.52
CA ALA A 317 -3.29 6.17 -15.62
C ALA A 317 -3.92 4.80 -15.90
N GLN A 318 -3.95 3.95 -14.89
CA GLN A 318 -4.49 2.59 -14.92
C GLN A 318 -5.66 2.46 -13.96
N GLY A 319 -6.52 1.47 -14.18
CA GLY A 319 -7.67 1.21 -13.32
C GLY A 319 -7.35 0.38 -12.09
N VAL A 320 -6.12 -0.06 -11.89
CA VAL A 320 -5.75 -0.88 -10.74
C VAL A 320 -5.86 -0.09 -9.46
N ASN A 321 -6.63 -0.59 -8.51
CA ASN A 321 -6.79 0.03 -7.19
C ASN A 321 -5.46 0.08 -6.44
N TRP A 322 -5.24 1.14 -5.70
CA TRP A 322 -4.11 1.24 -4.81
C TRP A 322 -4.45 0.66 -3.44
N ARG A 323 -3.90 -0.52 -3.15
CA ARG A 323 -4.03 -1.20 -1.86
C ARG A 323 -3.14 -0.51 -0.83
N MET A 324 -3.78 0.34 -0.02
CA MET A 324 -3.08 1.15 0.98
C MET A 324 -2.71 0.36 2.22
N ILE A 325 -3.56 -0.59 2.60
CA ILE A 325 -3.34 -1.45 3.76
C ILE A 325 -3.85 -2.85 3.42
N ARG A 326 -2.97 -3.84 3.53
CA ARG A 326 -3.27 -5.26 3.36
C ARG A 326 -3.15 -6.01 4.68
N TYR A 327 -3.81 -7.16 4.78
CA TYR A 327 -3.74 -8.01 5.98
C TYR A 327 -2.31 -8.48 6.30
N SER A 328 -1.48 -8.73 5.30
CA SER A 328 -0.05 -9.02 5.51
C SER A 328 0.71 -7.86 6.14
N ASP A 329 0.43 -6.60 5.78
CA ASP A 329 1.04 -5.42 6.43
C ASP A 329 0.60 -5.33 7.90
N VAL A 330 -0.69 -5.63 8.19
CA VAL A 330 -1.20 -5.68 9.57
C VAL A 330 -0.48 -6.74 10.39
N LEU A 331 -0.30 -7.96 9.85
CA LEU A 331 0.42 -9.04 10.52
C LEU A 331 1.86 -8.63 10.87
N LEU A 332 2.58 -8.03 9.92
CA LEU A 332 3.96 -7.62 10.10
C LEU A 332 4.09 -6.38 11.02
N MET A 333 3.15 -5.44 10.97
CA MET A 333 3.11 -4.30 11.90
C MET A 333 2.73 -4.74 13.33
N TYR A 334 1.84 -5.72 13.48
CA TYR A 334 1.55 -6.33 14.78
C TYR A 334 2.81 -6.98 15.38
N ALA A 335 3.48 -7.82 14.59
CA ALA A 335 4.72 -8.47 15.01
C ALA A 335 5.76 -7.42 15.45
N GLU A 336 5.90 -6.34 14.70
CA GLU A 336 6.81 -5.24 15.03
C GLU A 336 6.42 -4.56 16.33
N ALA A 337 5.15 -4.18 16.50
CA ALA A 337 4.69 -3.50 17.71
C ALA A 337 5.00 -4.32 18.97
N VAL A 338 4.79 -5.65 18.91
CA VAL A 338 5.09 -6.54 20.04
C VAL A 338 6.60 -6.70 20.27
N VAL A 339 7.39 -6.86 19.21
CA VAL A 339 8.87 -6.96 19.30
C VAL A 339 9.47 -5.66 19.86
N MET A 340 8.86 -4.52 19.58
CA MET A 340 9.27 -3.22 20.10
C MET A 340 8.80 -2.94 21.54
N GLY A 341 8.19 -3.91 22.20
CA GLY A 341 7.80 -3.85 23.61
C GLY A 341 6.30 -3.73 23.84
N GLY A 342 5.47 -3.78 22.80
CA GLY A 342 4.01 -3.85 22.95
C GLY A 342 3.55 -5.19 23.51
N LYS A 343 2.40 -5.18 24.18
CA LYS A 343 1.79 -6.40 24.73
C LYS A 343 1.14 -7.21 23.62
N ALA A 344 1.46 -8.49 23.51
CA ALA A 344 0.78 -9.40 22.61
C ALA A 344 -0.70 -9.59 23.01
N THR A 345 -1.62 -9.13 22.19
CA THR A 345 -3.07 -9.14 22.44
C THR A 345 -3.85 -9.91 21.38
N ALA A 346 -3.23 -10.24 20.24
CA ALA A 346 -3.83 -11.10 19.25
C ALA A 346 -3.79 -12.58 19.66
N ASN A 347 -4.63 -13.39 19.02
CA ASN A 347 -4.69 -14.84 19.19
C ASN A 347 -3.51 -15.60 18.53
N ILE A 348 -2.55 -14.87 17.98
CA ILE A 348 -1.30 -15.39 17.40
C ILE A 348 -0.11 -14.64 18.00
N THR A 349 1.03 -15.32 18.04
CA THR A 349 2.30 -14.72 18.45
C THR A 349 2.92 -13.88 17.30
N PRO A 350 3.87 -12.97 17.58
CA PRO A 350 4.63 -12.28 16.55
C PRO A 350 5.32 -13.22 15.55
N LEU A 351 5.85 -14.34 16.05
CA LEU A 351 6.50 -15.35 15.22
C LEU A 351 5.51 -16.03 14.26
N GLU A 352 4.33 -16.39 14.77
CA GLU A 352 3.26 -16.96 13.94
C GLU A 352 2.76 -15.95 12.91
N ALA A 353 2.66 -14.67 13.26
CA ALA A 353 2.25 -13.62 12.31
C ALA A 353 3.24 -13.49 11.14
N ILE A 354 4.54 -13.50 11.40
CA ILE A 354 5.57 -13.50 10.36
C ILE A 354 5.49 -14.78 9.53
N ASN A 355 5.43 -15.94 10.19
CA ASN A 355 5.43 -17.24 9.50
C ASN A 355 4.16 -17.47 8.67
N LYS A 356 3.02 -16.90 9.07
CA LYS A 356 1.80 -16.93 8.25
C LYS A 356 1.97 -16.26 6.89
N VAL A 357 2.71 -15.15 6.84
CA VAL A 357 3.04 -14.48 5.56
C VAL A 357 3.98 -15.36 4.72
N ARG A 358 4.93 -16.03 5.35
CA ARG A 358 5.89 -16.92 4.71
C ARG A 358 5.26 -18.20 4.20
N ASP A 359 4.32 -18.79 4.96
CA ASP A 359 3.57 -19.99 4.59
C ASP A 359 2.82 -19.83 3.27
N ARG A 360 2.17 -18.68 3.06
CA ARG A 360 1.44 -18.38 1.83
C ARG A 360 2.27 -18.60 0.55
N VAL A 361 3.56 -18.31 0.62
CA VAL A 361 4.48 -18.42 -0.53
C VAL A 361 5.43 -19.60 -0.44
N GLY A 362 5.26 -20.46 0.57
CA GLY A 362 6.02 -21.70 0.73
C GLY A 362 7.51 -21.49 1.05
N VAL A 363 7.91 -20.34 1.59
CA VAL A 363 9.30 -20.13 2.02
C VAL A 363 9.50 -20.62 3.46
N PRO A 364 10.73 -21.08 3.84
CA PRO A 364 10.99 -21.65 5.16
C PRO A 364 10.61 -20.69 6.29
N HIS A 365 10.08 -21.22 7.39
CA HIS A 365 9.82 -20.47 8.60
C HIS A 365 11.08 -19.82 9.17
N VAL A 366 10.91 -18.64 9.74
CA VAL A 366 11.90 -18.08 10.67
C VAL A 366 11.68 -18.67 12.07
N THR A 367 12.74 -18.73 12.85
CA THR A 367 12.71 -19.35 14.20
C THR A 367 12.59 -18.32 15.31
N GLU A 368 12.71 -17.03 14.97
CA GLU A 368 12.69 -15.93 15.93
C GLU A 368 12.00 -14.71 15.33
N ALA A 369 11.14 -14.08 16.13
CA ALA A 369 10.55 -12.80 15.83
C ALA A 369 11.44 -11.68 16.40
N ASN A 370 12.16 -10.99 15.54
CA ASN A 370 12.96 -9.81 15.88
C ASN A 370 12.91 -8.78 14.75
N MET A 371 13.46 -7.59 14.99
CA MET A 371 13.40 -6.51 14.00
C MET A 371 14.08 -6.86 12.68
N ARG A 372 15.10 -7.69 12.67
CA ARG A 372 15.78 -8.11 11.45
C ARG A 372 14.88 -9.01 10.61
N THR A 373 14.24 -10.01 11.23
CA THR A 373 13.31 -10.92 10.51
C THR A 373 12.10 -10.15 9.97
N ILE A 374 11.57 -9.18 10.72
CA ILE A 374 10.47 -8.31 10.29
C ILE A 374 10.90 -7.42 9.13
N GLU A 375 12.07 -6.79 9.21
CA GLU A 375 12.60 -5.95 8.14
C GLU A 375 12.78 -6.75 6.85
N ASP A 376 13.38 -7.93 6.94
CA ASP A 376 13.62 -8.81 5.80
C ASP A 376 12.31 -9.26 5.16
N GLU A 377 11.31 -9.61 5.97
CA GLU A 377 10.00 -10.03 5.46
C GLU A 377 9.23 -8.86 4.84
N ARG A 378 9.24 -7.68 5.46
CA ARG A 378 8.61 -6.48 4.90
C ARG A 378 9.20 -6.06 3.56
N ILE A 379 10.52 -6.23 3.36
CA ILE A 379 11.17 -5.97 2.07
C ILE A 379 10.58 -6.87 0.97
N LEU A 380 10.47 -8.18 1.23
CA LEU A 380 9.99 -9.13 0.23
C LEU A 380 8.47 -9.01 0.01
N GLU A 381 7.71 -8.83 1.08
CA GLU A 381 6.26 -8.80 1.05
C GLU A 381 5.68 -7.49 0.50
N LEU A 382 6.22 -6.36 0.95
CA LEU A 382 5.67 -5.03 0.67
C LEU A 382 6.51 -4.23 -0.33
N THR A 383 7.38 -4.92 -1.06
CA THR A 383 8.22 -4.27 -2.05
C THR A 383 7.36 -3.47 -3.04
N TYR A 384 7.80 -2.24 -3.35
CA TYR A 384 7.15 -1.32 -4.28
C TYR A 384 5.71 -0.90 -3.92
N GLU A 385 5.33 -0.99 -2.64
CA GLU A 385 4.02 -0.51 -2.14
C GLU A 385 4.11 0.83 -1.38
N GLY A 386 5.27 1.48 -1.41
CA GLY A 386 5.47 2.81 -0.83
C GLY A 386 5.78 2.83 0.67
N SER A 387 5.88 1.69 1.35
CA SER A 387 6.11 1.62 2.80
C SER A 387 7.57 1.79 3.21
N ARG A 388 8.55 1.35 2.39
CA ARG A 388 9.95 1.19 2.76
C ARG A 388 10.61 2.45 3.31
N PHE A 389 10.42 3.60 2.68
CA PHE A 389 11.01 4.86 3.16
C PHE A 389 10.54 5.20 4.58
N PHE A 390 9.25 5.08 4.83
CA PHE A 390 8.66 5.36 6.15
C PHE A 390 9.04 4.31 7.20
N ASP A 391 9.23 3.06 6.80
CA ASP A 391 9.79 2.01 7.66
C ASP A 391 11.20 2.40 8.11
N LEU A 392 12.06 2.78 7.17
CA LEU A 392 13.42 3.24 7.47
C LEU A 392 13.43 4.49 8.35
N LEU A 393 12.52 5.43 8.08
CA LEU A 393 12.38 6.65 8.87
C LEU A 393 12.05 6.32 10.33
N ARG A 394 10.99 5.53 10.58
CA ARG A 394 10.58 5.18 11.95
C ARG A 394 11.57 4.26 12.67
N TRP A 395 12.38 3.49 11.93
CA TRP A 395 13.47 2.69 12.50
C TRP A 395 14.77 3.49 12.72
N GLY A 396 14.86 4.73 12.21
CA GLY A 396 16.04 5.57 12.32
C GLY A 396 17.19 5.15 11.38
N LYS A 397 16.88 4.42 10.32
CA LYS A 397 17.86 3.85 9.38
C LYS A 397 18.00 4.62 8.07
N VAL A 398 17.29 5.74 7.88
CA VAL A 398 17.30 6.48 6.61
C VAL A 398 18.70 6.95 6.25
N VAL A 399 19.43 7.57 7.18
CA VAL A 399 20.78 8.10 6.91
C VAL A 399 21.75 6.98 6.61
N GLU A 400 21.75 5.92 7.42
CA GLU A 400 22.64 4.78 7.26
C GLU A 400 22.48 4.12 5.88
N LEU A 401 21.24 3.85 5.47
CA LEU A 401 20.97 3.11 4.24
C LEU A 401 20.92 3.98 2.99
N SER A 402 20.63 5.28 3.10
CA SER A 402 20.72 6.19 1.96
C SER A 402 22.16 6.50 1.55
N LEU A 403 23.09 6.52 2.50
CA LEU A 403 24.53 6.74 2.22
C LEU A 403 25.21 5.53 1.54
N ILE A 404 24.62 4.33 1.65
CA ILE A 404 25.13 3.12 0.99
C ILE A 404 24.75 3.09 -0.51
N HIS A 405 23.78 3.93 -0.91
CA HIS A 405 23.21 3.93 -2.27
C HIS A 405 23.49 5.23 -3.05
N ILE A 406 24.30 6.13 -2.49
CA ILE A 406 24.91 7.25 -3.18
C ILE A 406 26.35 6.86 -3.53
#